data_c4eb57007230cd77051b5f689265952b
#
_entry.id   c4eb57007230cd77051b5f689265952b
#
_cell.length_a   1.000
_cell.length_b   1.000
_cell.length_c   1.000
_cell.angle_alpha   90.00
_cell.angle_beta   90.00
_cell.angle_gamma   90.00
#
_symmetry.space_group_name_H-M   'P 1'
#
loop_
_entity.id
_entity.type
_entity.pdbx_description
1 polymer ?
#
loop_
_entity_poly.entity_id
_entity_poly.type
_entity_poly.pdbx_seq_one_letter_code
_entity_poly.pdbx_strand_id
1 'polypeptide(L)'
;MKSKAEKSQFSKLVSDNGIWVVLVVLIIFITIINRNFLTPNNAVALLTGESVKGVMTFGVTLAILSKGIDLSTGSVAALSAICSAALCQASTTKLWAGLPTMPAIVGILGGIAIGVIVGFANGWMVAYLRLHPFIATLGTQLICRALCKLITPGPVSKLTPGFRFLGNGKIGPFHMIVIVMIIMFIILAFMLKMTRFGKSVYAVGGNDQAARVAGINVEHTLVKVYIWCSFCAALGGVLLAGRSDSADPANTGLNYELDAIAAATVGGTSQTGGICRPSGVIAGILIMGVINNGMVMMGVNDQMTFIVKGLIIIGSVAFDMRKNAVKK
;
A
#
# COMPACT_ATOMS: atom_id res chain seq x y z
N MET A 1 8.47 -5.08 46.49
CA MET A 1 9.32 -4.53 45.41
C MET A 1 9.17 -5.23 44.04
N LYS A 2 8.89 -6.53 43.94
CA LYS A 2 8.64 -7.25 42.66
C LYS A 2 7.47 -6.68 41.84
N SER A 3 6.34 -6.33 42.46
CA SER A 3 5.12 -5.84 41.79
C SER A 3 5.29 -4.50 41.04
N LYS A 4 6.18 -3.61 41.49
CA LYS A 4 6.46 -2.32 40.84
C LYS A 4 7.36 -2.47 39.60
N ALA A 5 8.30 -3.44 39.63
CA ALA A 5 9.19 -3.77 38.52
C ALA A 5 8.43 -4.50 37.39
N GLU A 6 7.52 -5.41 37.72
CA GLU A 6 6.67 -6.11 36.77
C GLU A 6 5.67 -5.15 36.07
N LYS A 7 5.05 -4.24 36.83
CA LYS A 7 4.21 -3.16 36.24
C LYS A 7 5.00 -2.23 35.33
N SER A 8 6.27 -1.93 35.66
CA SER A 8 7.16 -1.13 34.80
C SER A 8 7.55 -1.87 33.52
N GLN A 9 7.82 -3.18 33.57
CA GLN A 9 8.13 -3.98 32.39
C GLN A 9 6.89 -4.16 31.49
N PHE A 10 5.73 -4.44 32.04
CA PHE A 10 4.48 -4.55 31.29
C PHE A 10 4.09 -3.21 30.65
N SER A 11 4.23 -2.11 31.36
CA SER A 11 4.00 -0.76 30.83
C SER A 11 4.96 -0.42 29.68
N LYS A 12 6.23 -0.82 29.75
CA LYS A 12 7.21 -0.65 28.67
C LYS A 12 6.87 -1.54 27.45
N LEU A 13 6.53 -2.81 27.66
CA LEU A 13 6.10 -3.73 26.61
C LEU A 13 4.87 -3.21 25.86
N VAL A 14 3.88 -2.70 26.58
CA VAL A 14 2.69 -2.08 26.00
C VAL A 14 3.02 -0.77 25.28
N SER A 15 3.94 0.04 25.81
CA SER A 15 4.40 1.27 25.19
C SER A 15 5.17 1.03 23.89
N ASP A 16 6.01 -0.02 23.84
CA ASP A 16 6.85 -0.31 22.68
C ASP A 16 6.11 -1.11 21.58
N ASN A 17 5.10 -1.89 21.97
CA ASN A 17 4.32 -2.76 21.08
C ASN A 17 2.83 -2.43 21.06
N GLY A 18 2.43 -1.21 21.43
CA GLY A 18 1.02 -0.82 21.59
C GLY A 18 0.14 -1.13 20.37
N ILE A 19 0.69 -1.03 19.16
CA ILE A 19 -0.04 -1.33 17.94
C ILE A 19 -0.41 -2.83 17.81
N TRP A 20 0.46 -3.72 18.27
CA TRP A 20 0.17 -5.16 18.27
C TRP A 20 -0.88 -5.52 19.32
N VAL A 21 -0.90 -4.79 20.45
CA VAL A 21 -1.96 -4.94 21.46
C VAL A 21 -3.32 -4.51 20.88
N VAL A 22 -3.36 -3.39 20.15
CA VAL A 22 -4.58 -2.95 19.45
C VAL A 22 -5.06 -4.02 18.46
N LEU A 23 -4.15 -4.61 17.67
CA LEU A 23 -4.48 -5.68 16.74
C LEU A 23 -5.12 -6.87 17.45
N VAL A 24 -4.50 -7.34 18.54
CA VAL A 24 -5.01 -8.49 19.32
C VAL A 24 -6.38 -8.19 19.92
N VAL A 25 -6.55 -6.99 20.49
CA VAL A 25 -7.85 -6.56 21.06
C VAL A 25 -8.94 -6.54 19.99
N LEU A 26 -8.65 -6.02 18.80
CA LEU A 26 -9.59 -6.01 17.67
C LEU A 26 -9.96 -7.43 17.21
N ILE A 27 -8.98 -8.32 17.10
CA ILE A 27 -9.22 -9.73 16.75
C ILE A 27 -10.16 -10.38 17.78
N ILE A 28 -9.87 -10.20 19.07
CA ILE A 28 -10.70 -10.74 20.16
C ILE A 28 -12.13 -10.16 20.08
N PHE A 29 -12.25 -8.84 19.93
CA PHE A 29 -13.53 -8.14 19.86
C PHE A 29 -14.41 -8.69 18.72
N ILE A 30 -13.85 -8.79 17.49
CA ILE A 30 -14.60 -9.30 16.35
C ILE A 30 -14.93 -10.78 16.50
N THR A 31 -14.03 -11.57 17.09
CA THR A 31 -14.27 -13.01 17.35
C THR A 31 -15.40 -13.24 18.34
N ILE A 32 -15.57 -12.37 19.34
CA ILE A 32 -16.70 -12.44 20.28
C ILE A 32 -18.02 -12.22 19.54
N ILE A 33 -18.06 -11.27 18.59
CA ILE A 33 -19.26 -10.95 17.80
C ILE A 33 -19.53 -12.04 16.75
N ASN A 34 -18.49 -12.51 16.07
CA ASN A 34 -18.60 -13.53 15.02
C ASN A 34 -17.53 -14.61 15.18
N ARG A 35 -17.93 -15.77 15.70
CA ARG A 35 -17.04 -16.91 15.98
C ARG A 35 -16.34 -17.46 14.74
N ASN A 36 -16.91 -17.24 13.54
CA ASN A 36 -16.30 -17.68 12.29
C ASN A 36 -15.10 -16.82 11.87
N PHE A 37 -14.83 -15.72 12.58
CA PHE A 37 -13.71 -14.83 12.26
C PHE A 37 -12.34 -15.52 12.36
N LEU A 38 -12.11 -16.37 13.36
CA LEU A 38 -10.85 -17.11 13.57
C LEU A 38 -10.76 -18.43 12.80
N THR A 39 -11.62 -18.67 11.81
CA THR A 39 -11.48 -19.87 10.98
C THR A 39 -10.27 -19.76 10.03
N PRO A 40 -9.57 -20.89 9.73
CA PRO A 40 -8.45 -20.88 8.79
C PRO A 40 -8.81 -20.29 7.42
N ASN A 41 -10.00 -20.59 6.92
CA ASN A 41 -10.50 -20.08 5.65
C ASN A 41 -10.62 -18.54 5.66
N ASN A 42 -11.15 -17.97 6.74
CA ASN A 42 -11.27 -16.53 6.88
C ASN A 42 -9.88 -15.85 7.04
N ALA A 43 -8.97 -16.46 7.80
CA ALA A 43 -7.60 -15.96 7.92
C ALA A 43 -6.90 -15.89 6.56
N VAL A 44 -7.07 -16.91 5.71
CA VAL A 44 -6.54 -16.91 4.33
C VAL A 44 -7.24 -15.83 3.49
N ALA A 45 -8.57 -15.70 3.59
CA ALA A 45 -9.32 -14.68 2.87
C ALA A 45 -8.88 -13.26 3.26
N LEU A 46 -8.67 -12.99 4.55
CA LEU A 46 -8.16 -11.73 5.07
C LEU A 46 -6.76 -11.44 4.50
N LEU A 47 -5.83 -12.38 4.63
CA LEU A 47 -4.45 -12.20 4.16
C LEU A 47 -4.38 -11.98 2.64
N THR A 48 -5.11 -12.77 1.86
CA THR A 48 -5.16 -12.59 0.40
C THR A 48 -5.87 -11.31 0.01
N GLY A 49 -6.91 -10.89 0.76
CA GLY A 49 -7.64 -9.65 0.57
C GLY A 49 -6.77 -8.43 0.75
N GLU A 50 -5.96 -8.41 1.79
CA GLU A 50 -5.12 -7.27 2.15
C GLU A 50 -3.73 -7.29 1.49
N SER A 51 -3.33 -8.38 0.81
CA SER A 51 -2.00 -8.47 0.20
C SER A 51 -1.75 -7.39 -0.84
N VAL A 52 -2.73 -7.04 -1.68
CA VAL A 52 -2.61 -5.97 -2.69
C VAL A 52 -2.37 -4.62 -2.00
N LYS A 53 -3.25 -4.28 -1.05
CA LYS A 53 -3.16 -3.03 -0.30
C LYS A 53 -1.88 -2.98 0.54
N GLY A 54 -1.44 -4.12 1.07
CA GLY A 54 -0.19 -4.27 1.79
C GLY A 54 1.01 -3.89 0.94
N VAL A 55 1.09 -4.42 -0.29
CA VAL A 55 2.16 -4.04 -1.24
C VAL A 55 2.14 -2.55 -1.52
N MET A 56 0.96 -1.95 -1.75
CA MET A 56 0.82 -0.51 -1.97
C MET A 56 1.22 0.30 -0.74
N THR A 57 0.87 -0.18 0.46
CA THR A 57 1.24 0.44 1.74
C THR A 57 2.76 0.55 1.89
N PHE A 58 3.53 -0.45 1.44
CA PHE A 58 4.99 -0.39 1.49
C PHE A 58 5.57 0.72 0.60
N GLY A 59 4.90 1.04 -0.49
CA GLY A 59 5.23 2.21 -1.33
C GLY A 59 4.93 3.52 -0.62
N VAL A 60 3.69 3.69 -0.21
CA VAL A 60 3.16 4.89 0.46
C VAL A 60 3.92 5.19 1.76
N THR A 61 4.39 4.17 2.48
CA THR A 61 5.20 4.32 3.69
C THR A 61 6.44 5.20 3.44
N LEU A 62 7.14 5.04 2.31
CA LEU A 62 8.30 5.87 2.00
C LEU A 62 7.91 7.31 1.68
N ALA A 63 6.81 7.50 0.96
CA ALA A 63 6.29 8.83 0.66
C ALA A 63 5.97 9.59 1.97
N ILE A 64 5.21 8.97 2.88
CA ILE A 64 4.87 9.56 4.18
C ILE A 64 6.14 9.80 5.00
N LEU A 65 7.06 8.84 5.06
CA LEU A 65 8.32 8.95 5.79
C LEU A 65 9.15 10.16 5.33
N SER A 66 9.08 10.54 4.04
CA SER A 66 9.75 11.71 3.47
C SER A 66 8.93 13.00 3.53
N LYS A 67 7.86 13.09 4.35
CA LYS A 67 6.88 14.19 4.43
C LYS A 67 6.06 14.39 3.16
N GLY A 68 5.99 13.40 2.28
CA GLY A 68 5.15 13.42 1.10
C GLY A 68 3.86 12.63 1.31
N ILE A 69 2.90 12.86 0.43
CA ILE A 69 1.69 12.03 0.28
C ILE A 69 1.57 11.72 -1.19
N ASP A 70 1.29 10.46 -1.54
CA ASP A 70 1.02 10.05 -2.91
C ASP A 70 -0.41 9.51 -3.03
N LEU A 71 -1.28 10.36 -3.56
CA LEU A 71 -2.67 10.02 -3.82
C LEU A 71 -2.86 9.28 -5.17
N SER A 72 -1.85 9.28 -6.02
CA SER A 72 -1.98 8.67 -7.35
C SER A 72 -1.96 7.14 -7.33
N THR A 73 -1.54 6.53 -6.23
CA THR A 73 -1.23 5.09 -6.14
C THR A 73 -2.39 4.18 -6.56
N GLY A 74 -3.64 4.51 -6.20
CA GLY A 74 -4.81 3.74 -6.63
C GLY A 74 -5.07 3.82 -8.13
N SER A 75 -4.89 5.00 -8.73
CA SER A 75 -5.06 5.21 -10.18
C SER A 75 -3.89 4.66 -10.98
N VAL A 76 -2.66 4.72 -10.44
CA VAL A 76 -1.47 4.06 -11.02
C VAL A 76 -1.66 2.54 -11.02
N ALA A 77 -2.17 1.98 -9.93
CA ALA A 77 -2.50 0.55 -9.86
C ALA A 77 -3.54 0.17 -10.93
N ALA A 78 -4.59 0.99 -11.11
CA ALA A 78 -5.59 0.76 -12.14
C ALA A 78 -5.00 0.81 -13.56
N LEU A 79 -4.21 1.83 -13.87
CA LEU A 79 -3.60 1.99 -15.19
C LEU A 79 -2.64 0.83 -15.50
N SER A 80 -1.81 0.45 -14.53
CA SER A 80 -0.90 -0.70 -14.64
C SER A 80 -1.66 -2.01 -14.82
N ALA A 81 -2.76 -2.20 -14.07
CA ALA A 81 -3.63 -3.37 -14.18
C ALA A 81 -4.24 -3.49 -15.58
N ILE A 82 -4.80 -2.40 -16.12
CA ILE A 82 -5.44 -2.38 -17.43
C ILE A 82 -4.44 -2.68 -18.55
N CYS A 83 -3.29 -2.03 -18.54
CA CYS A 83 -2.28 -2.25 -19.58
C CYS A 83 -1.70 -3.67 -19.50
N SER A 84 -1.43 -4.19 -18.30
CA SER A 84 -0.99 -5.58 -18.10
C SER A 84 -2.04 -6.58 -18.56
N ALA A 85 -3.31 -6.34 -18.19
CA ALA A 85 -4.43 -7.18 -18.58
C ALA A 85 -4.62 -7.19 -20.10
N ALA A 86 -4.55 -6.02 -20.75
CA ALA A 86 -4.68 -5.89 -22.20
C ALA A 86 -3.60 -6.67 -22.96
N LEU A 87 -2.36 -6.65 -22.48
CA LEU A 87 -1.25 -7.43 -23.04
C LEU A 87 -1.44 -8.94 -22.86
N CYS A 88 -2.02 -9.38 -21.76
CA CYS A 88 -2.19 -10.79 -21.39
C CYS A 88 -3.61 -11.30 -21.60
N GLN A 89 -4.45 -10.61 -22.38
CA GLN A 89 -5.82 -11.01 -22.63
C GLN A 89 -5.86 -12.22 -23.58
N ALA A 90 -6.54 -13.29 -23.14
CA ALA A 90 -6.69 -14.55 -23.90
C ALA A 90 -8.02 -14.61 -24.70
N SER A 91 -8.79 -13.52 -24.74
CA SER A 91 -10.09 -13.45 -25.43
C SER A 91 -9.91 -13.40 -26.95
N THR A 92 -10.90 -13.90 -27.69
CA THR A 92 -11.02 -13.70 -29.15
C THR A 92 -11.28 -12.24 -29.50
N THR A 93 -11.95 -11.50 -28.61
CA THR A 93 -12.17 -10.06 -28.71
C THR A 93 -11.21 -9.33 -27.77
N LYS A 94 -10.00 -9.05 -28.25
CA LYS A 94 -8.97 -8.36 -27.47
C LYS A 94 -9.18 -6.85 -27.54
N LEU A 95 -8.84 -6.17 -26.44
CA LEU A 95 -8.78 -4.71 -26.41
C LEU A 95 -7.84 -4.17 -27.50
N TRP A 96 -6.66 -4.79 -27.62
CA TRP A 96 -5.66 -4.47 -28.67
C TRP A 96 -5.60 -5.60 -29.69
N ALA A 97 -6.56 -5.60 -30.59
CA ALA A 97 -6.79 -6.67 -31.58
C ALA A 97 -5.55 -6.97 -32.47
N GLY A 98 -4.71 -5.95 -32.72
CA GLY A 98 -3.49 -6.10 -33.53
C GLY A 98 -2.30 -6.73 -32.80
N LEU A 99 -2.38 -6.94 -31.47
CA LEU A 99 -1.29 -7.54 -30.70
C LEU A 99 -1.55 -9.02 -30.42
N PRO A 100 -0.51 -9.87 -30.52
CA PRO A 100 -0.61 -11.25 -30.06
C PRO A 100 -0.81 -11.27 -28.53
N THR A 101 -1.34 -12.39 -27.98
CA THR A 101 -1.40 -12.59 -26.54
C THR A 101 0.02 -12.73 -26.01
N MET A 102 0.43 -11.81 -25.13
CA MET A 102 1.78 -11.80 -24.61
C MET A 102 1.94 -12.78 -23.44
N PRO A 103 3.15 -13.32 -23.23
CA PRO A 103 3.48 -14.06 -22.02
C PRO A 103 3.23 -13.20 -20.76
N ALA A 104 2.87 -13.84 -19.64
CA ALA A 104 2.56 -13.16 -18.38
C ALA A 104 3.67 -12.19 -17.94
N ILE A 105 4.94 -12.58 -18.13
CA ILE A 105 6.08 -11.74 -17.75
C ILE A 105 6.10 -10.40 -18.49
N VAL A 106 5.69 -10.36 -19.77
CA VAL A 106 5.65 -9.13 -20.58
C VAL A 106 4.55 -8.20 -20.05
N GLY A 107 3.37 -8.73 -19.72
CA GLY A 107 2.30 -7.96 -19.10
C GLY A 107 2.70 -7.40 -17.73
N ILE A 108 3.34 -8.22 -16.89
CA ILE A 108 3.82 -7.82 -15.57
C ILE A 108 4.84 -6.67 -15.70
N LEU A 109 5.86 -6.86 -16.53
CA LEU A 109 6.90 -5.85 -16.73
C LEU A 109 6.34 -4.56 -17.37
N GLY A 110 5.41 -4.69 -18.32
CA GLY A 110 4.72 -3.56 -18.94
C GLY A 110 3.94 -2.73 -17.91
N GLY A 111 3.17 -3.38 -17.04
CA GLY A 111 2.45 -2.70 -15.96
C GLY A 111 3.40 -2.02 -14.95
N ILE A 112 4.47 -2.69 -14.57
CA ILE A 112 5.47 -2.12 -13.66
C ILE A 112 6.17 -0.92 -14.31
N ALA A 113 6.52 -1.00 -15.59
CA ALA A 113 7.15 0.10 -16.31
C ALA A 113 6.29 1.37 -16.29
N ILE A 114 4.96 1.25 -16.47
CA ILE A 114 4.03 2.37 -16.34
C ILE A 114 4.12 3.00 -14.95
N GLY A 115 4.10 2.19 -13.90
CA GLY A 115 4.24 2.70 -12.55
C GLY A 115 5.55 3.43 -12.32
N VAL A 116 6.66 2.90 -12.81
CA VAL A 116 7.99 3.54 -12.70
C VAL A 116 8.01 4.89 -13.43
N ILE A 117 7.43 4.97 -14.63
CA ILE A 117 7.35 6.22 -15.41
C ILE A 117 6.51 7.27 -14.66
N VAL A 118 5.35 6.88 -14.16
CA VAL A 118 4.47 7.79 -13.39
C VAL A 118 5.15 8.22 -12.09
N GLY A 119 5.80 7.29 -11.40
CA GLY A 119 6.55 7.60 -10.17
C GLY A 119 7.73 8.54 -10.41
N PHE A 120 8.43 8.38 -11.53
CA PHE A 120 9.47 9.32 -11.95
C PHE A 120 8.88 10.71 -12.19
N ALA A 121 7.75 10.82 -12.90
CA ALA A 121 7.08 12.08 -13.17
C ALA A 121 6.65 12.78 -11.86
N ASN A 122 6.00 12.04 -10.94
CA ASN A 122 5.61 12.56 -9.62
C ASN A 122 6.84 13.03 -8.83
N GLY A 123 7.87 12.20 -8.76
CA GLY A 123 9.10 12.52 -8.06
C GLY A 123 9.81 13.73 -8.63
N TRP A 124 9.83 13.87 -9.96
CA TRP A 124 10.41 15.03 -10.63
C TRP A 124 9.63 16.32 -10.33
N MET A 125 8.28 16.26 -10.41
CA MET A 125 7.42 17.40 -10.09
C MET A 125 7.62 17.86 -8.64
N VAL A 126 7.68 16.94 -7.69
CA VAL A 126 7.85 17.27 -6.28
C VAL A 126 9.27 17.77 -5.97
N ALA A 127 10.28 17.08 -6.50
CA ALA A 127 11.66 17.36 -6.16
C ALA A 127 12.24 18.60 -6.88
N TYR A 128 11.99 18.73 -8.18
CA TYR A 128 12.61 19.77 -9.00
C TYR A 128 11.68 20.96 -9.28
N LEU A 129 10.39 20.73 -9.54
CA LEU A 129 9.43 21.82 -9.67
C LEU A 129 8.93 22.33 -8.30
N ARG A 130 9.29 21.63 -7.21
CA ARG A 130 8.91 21.97 -5.83
C ARG A 130 7.40 22.09 -5.64
N LEU A 131 6.62 21.33 -6.43
CA LEU A 131 5.18 21.27 -6.25
C LEU A 131 4.85 20.58 -4.92
N HIS A 132 3.81 21.07 -4.26
CA HIS A 132 3.33 20.39 -3.07
C HIS A 132 2.93 18.94 -3.42
N PRO A 133 3.39 17.91 -2.69
CA PRO A 133 3.14 16.51 -3.01
C PRO A 133 1.68 16.17 -3.27
N PHE A 134 0.78 16.70 -2.44
CA PHE A 134 -0.65 16.52 -2.58
C PHE A 134 -1.17 16.98 -3.95
N ILE A 135 -0.75 18.18 -4.42
CA ILE A 135 -1.22 18.76 -5.69
C ILE A 135 -0.68 17.94 -6.88
N ALA A 136 0.61 17.62 -6.87
CA ALA A 136 1.23 16.86 -7.94
C ALA A 136 0.58 15.47 -8.10
N THR A 137 0.42 14.74 -6.99
CA THR A 137 -0.12 13.38 -7.02
C THR A 137 -1.63 13.33 -7.24
N LEU A 138 -2.39 14.34 -6.78
CA LEU A 138 -3.81 14.47 -7.09
C LEU A 138 -4.02 14.71 -8.60
N GLY A 139 -3.23 15.60 -9.21
CA GLY A 139 -3.25 15.80 -10.66
C GLY A 139 -2.96 14.50 -11.42
N THR A 140 -1.92 13.79 -11.02
CA THR A 140 -1.55 12.49 -11.61
C THR A 140 -2.64 11.43 -11.40
N GLN A 141 -3.31 11.42 -10.24
CA GLN A 141 -4.45 10.54 -9.96
C GLN A 141 -5.56 10.72 -11.01
N LEU A 142 -5.94 11.97 -11.27
CA LEU A 142 -6.97 12.29 -12.26
C LEU A 142 -6.54 11.88 -13.68
N ILE A 143 -5.29 12.18 -14.04
CA ILE A 143 -4.74 11.80 -15.35
C ILE A 143 -4.74 10.29 -15.54
N CYS A 144 -4.18 9.53 -14.59
CA CYS A 144 -4.13 8.07 -14.69
C CYS A 144 -5.53 7.45 -14.74
N ARG A 145 -6.48 7.96 -13.95
CA ARG A 145 -7.87 7.47 -13.96
C ARG A 145 -8.58 7.80 -15.30
N ALA A 146 -8.33 8.97 -15.85
CA ALA A 146 -8.85 9.34 -17.18
C ALA A 146 -8.24 8.45 -18.27
N LEU A 147 -6.92 8.21 -18.25
CA LEU A 147 -6.25 7.31 -19.19
C LEU A 147 -6.85 5.89 -19.14
N CYS A 148 -7.15 5.36 -17.95
CA CYS A 148 -7.84 4.08 -17.83
C CYS A 148 -9.13 4.03 -18.67
N LYS A 149 -9.97 5.05 -18.55
CA LYS A 149 -11.26 5.15 -19.26
C LYS A 149 -11.10 5.42 -20.76
N LEU A 150 -10.04 6.12 -21.16
CA LEU A 150 -9.71 6.34 -22.57
C LEU A 150 -9.17 5.08 -23.25
N ILE A 151 -8.39 4.26 -22.53
CA ILE A 151 -7.85 3.00 -23.06
C ILE A 151 -8.97 1.99 -23.26
N THR A 152 -9.91 1.88 -22.33
CA THR A 152 -11.01 0.93 -22.41
C THR A 152 -12.28 1.49 -21.79
N PRO A 153 -13.45 1.34 -22.47
CA PRO A 153 -14.73 1.75 -21.91
C PRO A 153 -15.28 0.78 -20.85
N GLY A 154 -14.71 -0.42 -20.74
CA GLY A 154 -15.18 -1.46 -19.84
C GLY A 154 -14.08 -2.39 -19.35
N PRO A 155 -14.42 -3.40 -18.53
CA PRO A 155 -13.46 -4.29 -17.95
C PRO A 155 -12.69 -5.12 -18.98
N VAL A 156 -11.36 -5.21 -18.83
CA VAL A 156 -10.50 -6.12 -19.59
C VAL A 156 -10.40 -7.43 -18.80
N SER A 157 -10.98 -8.50 -19.34
CA SER A 157 -11.12 -9.79 -18.65
C SER A 157 -10.59 -10.96 -19.48
N LYS A 158 -10.65 -12.17 -18.94
CA LYS A 158 -10.15 -13.43 -19.53
C LYS A 158 -8.64 -13.37 -19.76
N LEU A 159 -7.91 -13.26 -18.66
CA LEU A 159 -6.45 -13.19 -18.70
C LEU A 159 -5.82 -14.57 -18.84
N THR A 160 -4.60 -14.63 -19.36
CA THR A 160 -3.88 -15.89 -19.51
C THR A 160 -3.68 -16.59 -18.17
N PRO A 161 -3.68 -17.96 -18.13
CA PRO A 161 -3.47 -18.69 -16.88
C PRO A 161 -2.18 -18.32 -16.15
N GLY A 162 -1.08 -18.07 -16.90
CA GLY A 162 0.19 -17.66 -16.32
C GLY A 162 0.11 -16.28 -15.62
N PHE A 163 -0.69 -15.35 -16.16
CA PHE A 163 -0.90 -14.04 -15.50
C PHE A 163 -1.77 -14.18 -14.24
N ARG A 164 -2.85 -14.97 -14.31
CA ARG A 164 -3.73 -15.26 -13.17
C ARG A 164 -3.00 -15.96 -12.02
N PHE A 165 -1.98 -16.76 -12.32
CA PHE A 165 -1.19 -17.47 -11.31
C PHE A 165 -0.58 -16.49 -10.29
N LEU A 166 -0.19 -15.29 -10.69
CA LEU A 166 0.39 -14.28 -9.79
C LEU A 166 -0.61 -13.82 -8.71
N GLY A 167 -1.88 -13.71 -9.05
CA GLY A 167 -2.94 -13.29 -8.11
C GLY A 167 -3.66 -14.42 -7.38
N ASN A 168 -3.92 -15.55 -8.10
CA ASN A 168 -4.72 -16.66 -7.60
C ASN A 168 -3.95 -17.98 -7.43
N GLY A 169 -2.69 -18.05 -7.93
CA GLY A 169 -1.88 -19.26 -7.82
C GLY A 169 -1.53 -19.59 -6.37
N LYS A 170 -1.16 -20.87 -6.18
CA LYS A 170 -0.70 -21.38 -4.88
C LYS A 170 0.63 -22.10 -5.07
N ILE A 171 1.51 -21.97 -4.10
CA ILE A 171 2.73 -22.76 -3.94
C ILE A 171 2.60 -23.51 -2.62
N GLY A 172 2.27 -24.80 -2.70
CA GLY A 172 1.88 -25.57 -1.52
C GLY A 172 0.63 -24.97 -0.86
N PRO A 173 0.62 -24.74 0.46
CA PRO A 173 -0.51 -24.14 1.17
C PRO A 173 -0.63 -22.62 1.01
N PHE A 174 0.39 -21.96 0.46
CA PHE A 174 0.49 -20.50 0.43
C PHE A 174 0.01 -19.92 -0.89
N HIS A 175 -0.83 -18.88 -0.81
CA HIS A 175 -1.24 -18.10 -1.99
C HIS A 175 -0.08 -17.22 -2.49
N MET A 176 0.15 -17.21 -3.81
CA MET A 176 1.24 -16.46 -4.43
C MET A 176 1.20 -14.97 -4.08
N ILE A 177 0.02 -14.38 -4.04
CA ILE A 177 -0.18 -12.97 -3.68
C ILE A 177 0.33 -12.63 -2.27
N VAL A 178 0.18 -13.55 -1.31
CA VAL A 178 0.70 -13.39 0.06
C VAL A 178 2.22 -13.53 0.08
N ILE A 179 2.77 -14.46 -0.71
CA ILE A 179 4.22 -14.62 -0.85
C ILE A 179 4.85 -13.33 -1.39
N VAL A 180 4.24 -12.73 -2.43
CA VAL A 180 4.71 -11.45 -2.98
C VAL A 180 4.66 -10.35 -1.93
N MET A 181 3.59 -10.25 -1.14
CA MET A 181 3.49 -9.27 -0.06
C MET A 181 4.61 -9.46 0.98
N ILE A 182 4.90 -10.70 1.38
CA ILE A 182 5.97 -11.00 2.35
C ILE A 182 7.34 -10.61 1.78
N ILE A 183 7.61 -10.95 0.52
CA ILE A 183 8.86 -10.58 -0.17
C ILE A 183 9.01 -9.05 -0.19
N MET A 184 7.95 -8.33 -0.57
CA MET A 184 7.97 -6.87 -0.61
C MET A 184 8.16 -6.24 0.77
N PHE A 185 7.61 -6.85 1.82
CA PHE A 185 7.88 -6.44 3.20
C PHE A 185 9.35 -6.63 3.59
N ILE A 186 9.93 -7.77 3.26
CA ILE A 186 11.35 -8.04 3.54
C ILE A 186 12.23 -7.01 2.82
N ILE A 187 11.92 -6.70 1.55
CA ILE A 187 12.65 -5.69 0.77
C ILE A 187 12.52 -4.31 1.45
N LEU A 188 11.31 -3.89 1.84
CA LEU A 188 11.09 -2.63 2.55
C LEU A 188 11.90 -2.58 3.86
N ALA A 189 11.80 -3.64 4.68
CA ALA A 189 12.49 -3.71 5.97
C ALA A 189 14.02 -3.67 5.80
N PHE A 190 14.55 -4.40 4.83
CA PHE A 190 15.97 -4.36 4.47
C PHE A 190 16.38 -2.98 3.98
N MET A 191 15.62 -2.41 3.06
CA MET A 191 15.89 -1.10 2.48
C MET A 191 15.93 -0.01 3.56
N LEU A 192 14.96 0.03 4.46
CA LEU A 192 14.89 1.02 5.53
C LEU A 192 15.97 0.85 6.61
N LYS A 193 16.33 -0.40 6.97
CA LYS A 193 17.27 -0.67 8.05
C LYS A 193 18.74 -0.70 7.59
N MET A 194 19.00 -1.25 6.40
CA MET A 194 20.35 -1.64 6.00
C MET A 194 20.94 -0.78 4.88
N THR A 195 20.12 -0.01 4.12
CA THR A 195 20.63 0.72 2.95
C THR A 195 20.90 2.19 3.24
N ARG A 196 21.83 2.78 2.46
CA ARG A 196 22.07 4.23 2.44
C ARG A 196 20.82 5.00 2.01
N PHE A 197 20.06 4.46 1.06
CA PHE A 197 18.80 5.06 0.60
C PHE A 197 17.79 5.18 1.73
N GLY A 198 17.54 4.11 2.49
CA GLY A 198 16.64 4.15 3.64
C GLY A 198 17.05 5.21 4.67
N LYS A 199 18.35 5.28 5.01
CA LYS A 199 18.89 6.31 5.91
C LYS A 199 18.65 7.71 5.37
N SER A 200 18.84 7.93 4.05
CA SER A 200 18.56 9.21 3.40
C SER A 200 17.10 9.59 3.46
N VAL A 201 16.16 8.62 3.30
CA VAL A 201 14.72 8.88 3.42
C VAL A 201 14.36 9.33 4.84
N TYR A 202 14.90 8.67 5.89
CA TYR A 202 14.71 9.10 7.28
C TYR A 202 15.26 10.52 7.51
N ALA A 203 16.46 10.82 7.00
CA ALA A 203 17.09 12.13 7.18
C ALA A 203 16.29 13.24 6.49
N VAL A 204 15.90 13.05 5.22
CA VAL A 204 15.08 13.99 4.45
C VAL A 204 13.74 14.22 5.12
N GLY A 205 13.07 13.14 5.56
CA GLY A 205 11.81 13.24 6.27
C GLY A 205 11.92 13.88 7.65
N GLY A 206 13.05 13.76 8.34
CA GLY A 206 13.29 14.42 9.63
C GLY A 206 13.51 15.93 9.47
N ASN A 207 14.49 16.28 8.66
CA ASN A 207 14.81 17.69 8.33
C ASN A 207 15.57 17.72 7.00
N ASP A 208 14.91 18.18 5.95
CA ASP A 208 15.47 18.26 4.58
C ASP A 208 16.62 19.26 4.46
N GLN A 209 16.58 20.37 5.21
CA GLN A 209 17.67 21.34 5.23
C GLN A 209 18.93 20.77 5.90
N ALA A 210 18.77 20.13 7.06
CA ALA A 210 19.87 19.47 7.72
C ALA A 210 20.43 18.31 6.87
N ALA A 211 19.58 17.56 6.17
CA ALA A 211 19.99 16.51 5.25
C ALA A 211 20.85 17.07 4.10
N ARG A 212 20.52 18.24 3.54
CA ARG A 212 21.33 18.94 2.52
C ARG A 212 22.69 19.31 3.04
N VAL A 213 22.75 19.92 4.25
CA VAL A 213 24.03 20.29 4.87
C VAL A 213 24.90 19.05 5.13
N ALA A 214 24.29 17.92 5.44
CA ALA A 214 24.98 16.63 5.60
C ALA A 214 25.40 15.97 4.27
N GLY A 215 25.19 16.64 3.11
CA GLY A 215 25.59 16.14 1.79
C GLY A 215 24.61 15.14 1.15
N ILE A 216 23.39 15.01 1.70
CA ILE A 216 22.35 14.15 1.11
C ILE A 216 21.67 14.92 -0.03
N ASN A 217 21.66 14.33 -1.23
CA ASN A 217 20.89 14.87 -2.35
C ASN A 217 19.39 14.59 -2.13
N VAL A 218 18.69 15.63 -1.65
CA VAL A 218 17.26 15.55 -1.29
C VAL A 218 16.41 15.28 -2.51
N GLU A 219 16.67 15.98 -3.63
CA GLU A 219 15.91 15.84 -4.87
C GLU A 219 15.98 14.41 -5.40
N HIS A 220 17.16 13.87 -5.50
CA HIS A 220 17.36 12.49 -5.97
C HIS A 220 16.73 11.45 -5.02
N THR A 221 16.75 11.73 -3.71
CA THR A 221 16.10 10.87 -2.72
C THR A 221 14.59 10.89 -2.91
N LEU A 222 13.98 12.07 -3.09
CA LEU A 222 12.53 12.19 -3.32
C LEU A 222 12.09 11.51 -4.61
N VAL A 223 12.80 11.70 -5.72
CA VAL A 223 12.49 11.00 -6.98
C VAL A 223 12.47 9.49 -6.79
N LYS A 224 13.47 8.92 -6.11
CA LYS A 224 13.51 7.47 -5.80
C LYS A 224 12.36 7.03 -4.91
N VAL A 225 11.93 7.86 -3.96
CA VAL A 225 10.78 7.58 -3.08
C VAL A 225 9.50 7.44 -3.91
N TYR A 226 9.22 8.38 -4.82
CA TYR A 226 8.02 8.31 -5.66
C TYR A 226 8.07 7.20 -6.70
N ILE A 227 9.25 6.90 -7.27
CA ILE A 227 9.43 5.72 -8.14
C ILE A 227 9.09 4.44 -7.37
N TRP A 228 9.62 4.28 -6.15
CA TRP A 228 9.31 3.12 -5.31
C TRP A 228 7.82 3.05 -4.97
N CYS A 229 7.20 4.19 -4.63
CA CYS A 229 5.79 4.27 -4.31
C CYS A 229 4.91 3.78 -5.46
N SER A 230 5.14 4.33 -6.66
CA SER A 230 4.39 3.97 -7.85
C SER A 230 4.75 2.57 -8.39
N PHE A 231 5.97 2.08 -8.18
CA PHE A 231 6.34 0.69 -8.43
C PHE A 231 5.50 -0.27 -7.59
N CYS A 232 5.37 -0.02 -6.28
CA CYS A 232 4.53 -0.82 -5.40
C CYS A 232 3.05 -0.72 -5.80
N ALA A 233 2.59 0.46 -6.21
CA ALA A 233 1.23 0.65 -6.71
C ALA A 233 0.97 -0.16 -7.99
N ALA A 234 1.90 -0.11 -8.95
CA ALA A 234 1.81 -0.88 -10.19
C ALA A 234 1.82 -2.39 -9.95
N LEU A 235 2.72 -2.86 -9.09
CA LEU A 235 2.76 -4.27 -8.69
C LEU A 235 1.44 -4.69 -8.02
N GLY A 236 0.90 -3.85 -7.13
CA GLY A 236 -0.42 -4.06 -6.53
C GLY A 236 -1.53 -4.15 -7.58
N GLY A 237 -1.51 -3.30 -8.60
CA GLY A 237 -2.46 -3.33 -9.72
C GLY A 237 -2.37 -4.63 -10.55
N VAL A 238 -1.16 -5.05 -10.88
CA VAL A 238 -0.91 -6.33 -11.59
C VAL A 238 -1.42 -7.52 -10.77
N LEU A 239 -1.13 -7.55 -9.47
CA LEU A 239 -1.64 -8.58 -8.55
C LEU A 239 -3.16 -8.59 -8.49
N LEU A 240 -3.78 -7.41 -8.44
CA LEU A 240 -5.23 -7.25 -8.38
C LEU A 240 -5.89 -7.75 -9.66
N ALA A 241 -5.36 -7.39 -10.84
CA ALA A 241 -5.85 -7.88 -12.11
C ALA A 241 -5.73 -9.42 -12.22
N GLY A 242 -4.59 -9.99 -11.81
CA GLY A 242 -4.40 -11.43 -11.76
C GLY A 242 -5.36 -12.14 -10.80
N ARG A 243 -5.69 -11.51 -9.68
CA ARG A 243 -6.63 -12.03 -8.68
C ARG A 243 -8.08 -12.01 -9.15
N SER A 244 -8.49 -10.91 -9.77
CA SER A 244 -9.87 -10.72 -10.23
C SER A 244 -10.14 -11.29 -11.61
N ASP A 245 -9.11 -11.81 -12.31
CA ASP A 245 -9.15 -12.19 -13.73
C ASP A 245 -9.69 -11.05 -14.62
N SER A 246 -9.52 -9.82 -14.17
CA SER A 246 -10.09 -8.63 -14.80
C SER A 246 -9.44 -7.35 -14.30
N ALA A 247 -9.45 -6.30 -15.13
CA ALA A 247 -9.11 -4.93 -14.75
C ALA A 247 -10.22 -3.99 -15.25
N ASP A 248 -10.87 -3.28 -14.31
CA ASP A 248 -11.99 -2.37 -14.58
C ASP A 248 -11.48 -0.91 -14.50
N PRO A 249 -11.69 -0.07 -15.55
CA PRO A 249 -11.21 1.31 -15.57
C PRO A 249 -11.84 2.20 -14.49
N ALA A 250 -13.04 1.86 -14.00
CA ALA A 250 -13.72 2.63 -12.96
C ALA A 250 -13.37 2.18 -11.56
N ASN A 251 -13.34 0.86 -11.33
CA ASN A 251 -13.34 0.28 -9.99
C ASN A 251 -11.99 -0.29 -9.53
N THR A 252 -11.10 -0.69 -10.47
CA THR A 252 -9.79 -1.24 -10.08
C THR A 252 -8.99 -0.22 -9.27
N GLY A 253 -8.56 -0.60 -8.08
CA GLY A 253 -7.74 0.24 -7.21
C GLY A 253 -8.45 1.49 -6.66
N LEU A 254 -9.78 1.59 -6.74
CA LEU A 254 -10.54 2.74 -6.24
C LEU A 254 -10.40 2.83 -4.71
N ASN A 255 -9.97 4.00 -4.22
CA ASN A 255 -9.74 4.30 -2.81
C ASN A 255 -8.64 3.46 -2.12
N TYR A 256 -7.86 2.67 -2.87
CA TYR A 256 -6.77 1.88 -2.29
C TYR A 256 -5.64 2.76 -1.76
N GLU A 257 -5.46 3.97 -2.33
CA GLU A 257 -4.55 5.00 -1.80
C GLU A 257 -4.91 5.38 -0.36
N LEU A 258 -6.19 5.54 -0.05
CA LEU A 258 -6.66 5.90 1.29
C LEU A 258 -6.42 4.74 2.27
N ASP A 259 -6.72 3.50 1.87
CA ASP A 259 -6.45 2.32 2.69
C ASP A 259 -4.95 2.16 2.96
N ALA A 260 -4.09 2.41 1.97
CA ALA A 260 -2.64 2.31 2.11
C ALA A 260 -2.07 3.41 3.04
N ILE A 261 -2.54 4.65 2.91
CA ILE A 261 -2.17 5.76 3.80
C ILE A 261 -2.62 5.46 5.23
N ALA A 262 -3.86 4.99 5.40
CA ALA A 262 -4.40 4.62 6.70
C ALA A 262 -3.55 3.52 7.36
N ALA A 263 -3.26 2.44 6.63
CA ALA A 263 -2.45 1.34 7.14
C ALA A 263 -1.03 1.78 7.53
N ALA A 264 -0.37 2.62 6.72
CA ALA A 264 0.95 3.16 7.03
C ALA A 264 0.92 4.03 8.29
N THR A 265 -0.07 4.92 8.42
CA THR A 265 -0.19 5.87 9.55
C THR A 265 -0.60 5.15 10.84
N VAL A 266 -1.62 4.29 10.79
CA VAL A 266 -2.01 3.41 11.91
C VAL A 266 -0.82 2.55 12.33
N GLY A 267 -0.01 2.09 11.35
CA GLY A 267 1.25 1.37 11.55
C GLY A 267 2.36 2.17 12.22
N GLY A 268 2.13 3.47 12.50
CA GLY A 268 3.08 4.33 13.22
C GLY A 268 4.12 4.97 12.31
N THR A 269 3.88 5.05 11.00
CA THR A 269 4.63 5.94 10.12
C THR A 269 4.12 7.36 10.31
N SER A 270 4.99 8.26 10.76
CA SER A 270 4.58 9.62 11.12
C SER A 270 4.33 10.48 9.89
N GLN A 271 3.19 11.17 9.87
CA GLN A 271 2.85 12.18 8.86
C GLN A 271 3.77 13.41 8.92
N THR A 272 4.45 13.64 10.04
CA THR A 272 5.47 14.70 10.16
C THR A 272 6.81 14.31 9.57
N GLY A 273 6.95 13.07 9.07
CA GLY A 273 8.16 12.52 8.45
C GLY A 273 9.22 12.06 9.45
N GLY A 274 10.22 11.35 8.96
CA GLY A 274 11.41 10.92 9.69
C GLY A 274 11.21 9.80 10.73
N ILE A 275 10.00 9.28 10.91
CA ILE A 275 9.70 8.22 11.88
C ILE A 275 8.90 7.11 11.21
N CYS A 276 9.44 5.90 11.21
CA CYS A 276 8.75 4.69 10.76
C CYS A 276 9.37 3.45 11.41
N ARG A 277 8.52 2.48 11.76
CA ARG A 277 8.94 1.14 12.18
C ARG A 277 8.36 0.13 11.18
N PRO A 278 9.17 -0.59 10.39
CA PRO A 278 8.64 -1.54 9.39
C PRO A 278 7.69 -2.59 9.97
N SER A 279 7.95 -3.11 11.18
CA SER A 279 7.04 -4.04 11.86
C SER A 279 5.69 -3.42 12.20
N GLY A 280 5.67 -2.11 12.47
CA GLY A 280 4.43 -1.38 12.68
C GLY A 280 3.58 -1.29 11.41
N VAL A 281 4.21 -1.11 10.24
CA VAL A 281 3.50 -1.07 8.96
C VAL A 281 2.72 -2.37 8.71
N ILE A 282 3.32 -3.54 8.98
CA ILE A 282 2.61 -4.82 8.93
C ILE A 282 1.42 -4.84 9.90
N ALA A 283 1.63 -4.39 11.13
CA ALA A 283 0.53 -4.33 12.09
C ALA A 283 -0.61 -3.43 11.60
N GLY A 284 -0.28 -2.29 11.00
CA GLY A 284 -1.27 -1.38 10.41
C GLY A 284 -2.06 -2.01 9.26
N ILE A 285 -1.39 -2.75 8.36
CA ILE A 285 -2.04 -3.50 7.28
C ILE A 285 -3.00 -4.54 7.86
N LEU A 286 -2.56 -5.29 8.86
CA LEU A 286 -3.40 -6.30 9.51
C LEU A 286 -4.58 -5.68 10.27
N ILE A 287 -4.39 -4.54 10.95
CA ILE A 287 -5.48 -3.81 11.63
C ILE A 287 -6.55 -3.39 10.62
N MET A 288 -6.14 -2.76 9.50
CA MET A 288 -7.08 -2.37 8.45
C MET A 288 -7.78 -3.58 7.84
N GLY A 289 -7.05 -4.68 7.64
CA GLY A 289 -7.62 -5.95 7.17
C GLY A 289 -8.63 -6.56 8.13
N VAL A 290 -8.31 -6.57 9.42
CA VAL A 290 -9.22 -7.05 10.48
C VAL A 290 -10.49 -6.21 10.52
N ILE A 291 -10.38 -4.89 10.38
CA ILE A 291 -11.54 -4.00 10.35
C ILE A 291 -12.37 -4.26 9.10
N ASN A 292 -11.76 -4.26 7.90
CA ASN A 292 -12.46 -4.51 6.64
C ASN A 292 -13.18 -5.87 6.64
N ASN A 293 -12.45 -6.93 6.95
CA ASN A 293 -12.99 -8.29 6.96
C ASN A 293 -14.05 -8.45 8.05
N GLY A 294 -13.79 -7.92 9.26
CA GLY A 294 -14.73 -7.96 10.37
C GLY A 294 -16.06 -7.26 10.07
N MET A 295 -16.01 -6.06 9.46
CA MET A 295 -17.22 -5.32 9.06
C MET A 295 -18.06 -6.11 8.05
N VAL A 296 -17.40 -6.70 7.05
CA VAL A 296 -18.08 -7.58 6.07
C VAL A 296 -18.72 -8.79 6.76
N MET A 297 -18.02 -9.46 7.68
CA MET A 297 -18.54 -10.63 8.40
C MET A 297 -19.68 -10.28 9.37
N MET A 298 -19.75 -9.04 9.83
CA MET A 298 -20.86 -8.52 10.63
C MET A 298 -22.06 -8.07 9.79
N GLY A 299 -21.97 -8.16 8.45
CA GLY A 299 -23.05 -7.72 7.54
C GLY A 299 -23.20 -6.20 7.47
N VAL A 300 -22.15 -5.46 7.83
CA VAL A 300 -22.15 -4.00 7.75
C VAL A 300 -21.96 -3.58 6.30
N ASN A 301 -22.76 -2.62 5.85
CA ASN A 301 -22.68 -2.12 4.48
C ASN A 301 -21.38 -1.33 4.21
N ASP A 302 -21.01 -1.22 2.93
CA ASP A 302 -19.77 -0.56 2.51
C ASP A 302 -19.70 0.91 2.94
N GLN A 303 -20.85 1.63 2.94
CA GLN A 303 -20.90 3.05 3.31
C GLN A 303 -20.51 3.25 4.79
N MET A 304 -21.02 2.39 5.69
CA MET A 304 -20.63 2.44 7.10
C MET A 304 -19.17 2.05 7.30
N THR A 305 -18.67 1.11 6.50
CA THR A 305 -17.25 0.75 6.51
C THR A 305 -16.36 1.94 6.13
N PHE A 306 -16.76 2.75 5.13
CA PHE A 306 -16.04 3.99 4.78
C PHE A 306 -16.09 5.03 5.90
N ILE A 307 -17.20 5.18 6.61
CA ILE A 307 -17.29 6.09 7.78
C ILE A 307 -16.30 5.66 8.87
N VAL A 308 -16.29 4.38 9.22
CA VAL A 308 -15.38 3.84 10.24
C VAL A 308 -13.92 4.05 9.83
N LYS A 309 -13.56 3.77 8.57
CA LYS A 309 -12.22 4.02 8.05
C LYS A 309 -11.83 5.49 8.15
N GLY A 310 -12.72 6.41 7.75
CA GLY A 310 -12.51 7.85 7.84
C GLY A 310 -12.20 8.29 9.27
N LEU A 311 -12.98 7.82 10.25
CA LEU A 311 -12.76 8.11 11.67
C LEU A 311 -11.41 7.55 12.16
N ILE A 312 -11.01 6.36 11.73
CA ILE A 312 -9.72 5.75 12.09
C ILE A 312 -8.56 6.58 11.51
N ILE A 313 -8.66 7.03 10.25
CA ILE A 313 -7.64 7.86 9.61
C ILE A 313 -7.49 9.18 10.38
N ILE A 314 -8.59 9.89 10.63
CA ILE A 314 -8.59 11.15 11.37
C ILE A 314 -8.01 10.95 12.77
N GLY A 315 -8.47 9.92 13.48
CA GLY A 315 -8.01 9.61 14.84
C GLY A 315 -6.52 9.29 14.89
N SER A 316 -6.03 8.46 13.97
CA SER A 316 -4.62 8.06 13.93
C SER A 316 -3.69 9.23 13.60
N VAL A 317 -4.08 10.07 12.63
CA VAL A 317 -3.30 11.26 12.24
C VAL A 317 -3.31 12.29 13.39
N ALA A 318 -4.48 12.55 14.00
CA ALA A 318 -4.57 13.47 15.12
C ALA A 318 -3.73 13.03 16.32
N PHE A 319 -3.72 11.73 16.61
CA PHE A 319 -2.88 11.15 17.67
C PHE A 319 -1.38 11.28 17.34
N ASP A 320 -0.96 10.95 16.09
CA ASP A 320 0.42 11.07 15.65
C ASP A 320 0.91 12.53 15.76
N MET A 321 0.14 13.48 15.26
CA MET A 321 0.47 14.90 15.31
C MET A 321 0.63 15.41 16.75
N ARG A 322 -0.29 15.07 17.66
CA ARG A 322 -0.19 15.45 19.08
C ARG A 322 1.05 14.84 19.76
N LYS A 323 1.30 13.56 19.54
CA LYS A 323 2.45 12.87 20.12
C LYS A 323 3.78 13.46 19.67
N ASN A 324 3.89 13.91 18.43
CA ASN A 324 5.12 14.47 17.87
C ASN A 324 5.25 15.98 18.05
N ALA A 325 4.14 16.73 18.29
CA ALA A 325 4.18 18.13 18.66
C ALA A 325 4.79 18.36 20.06
N VAL A 326 4.58 17.44 21.00
CA VAL A 326 5.12 17.53 22.38
C VAL A 326 6.63 17.25 22.43
N LYS A 327 7.24 16.71 21.36
CA LYS A 327 8.68 16.40 21.29
C LYS A 327 9.54 17.48 20.63
N LYS A 328 8.92 18.56 20.16
CA LYS A 328 9.58 19.77 19.68
C LYS A 328 9.57 20.84 20.79
#